data_e64af4274847116448c2c995925abd9f
#
_entry.id   e64af4274847116448c2c995925abd9f
#
_cell.length_a   1.000
_cell.length_b   1.000
_cell.length_c   1.000
_cell.angle_alpha   90.00
_cell.angle_beta   90.00
_cell.angle_gamma   90.00
#
_symmetry.space_group_name_H-M   'P 1'
#
loop_
_entity.id
_entity.type
_entity.pdbx_description
1 polymer ?
#
loop_
_entity_poly.entity_id
_entity_poly.type
_entity_poly.pdbx_seq_one_letter_code
_entity_poly.pdbx_strand_id
1 'polypeptide(L)'
;VTISDNSLSMTPTSDLSETKIYHLSYPSGVITNMAGESYVGTAYTFKSIVVNREFWAWGKNNKGQLGQNNTTYYSSPVQIPGTTWKNVSFGTNFNFAFKNDNTVWFWGDGGYGASGLNAEVSYSSPVQLPGTTWSRIDLGYHGASAIKTDGTLWAWGYNAQGTYGDNSLTELSSPIQIGSDTTWNDVNKYGTGNVSATKTDGTLWMWGSNDEGMLGLNQSDGTVSKYSSPVQLPGTTWASGNKKLAGWNSFSAAIKTDGTLWAWGRNRFGQLGLNQAGSPATPVRYSSPVQIPGTTWKNISSVQYGNIATKTDGTLWAWGWNYWGQLGQNEHSYEPSPDNWFKSKSSPCQIPGTTWDAIATGANTVWATKTDGTFWAWGYNTFGNLANNNRAHMSSPVQIPGTDWITGQSAIDRWKNGGSSSVYHTVMIKET
;
A
#
# COMPACT_ATOMS: atom_id res chain seq x y z
N VAL A 1 16.60 14.95 18.85
CA VAL A 1 17.67 14.32 19.68
C VAL A 1 16.99 13.63 20.85
N THR A 2 17.26 12.37 21.06
CA THR A 2 16.73 11.60 22.18
C THR A 2 17.89 10.99 22.97
N ILE A 3 17.80 11.02 24.28
CA ILE A 3 18.75 10.35 25.17
C ILE A 3 18.00 9.23 25.87
N SER A 4 18.46 7.99 25.73
CA SER A 4 17.96 6.84 26.47
C SER A 4 19.14 5.98 26.92
N ASP A 5 19.13 5.56 28.17
CA ASP A 5 20.19 4.77 28.79
C ASP A 5 21.58 5.44 28.59
N ASN A 6 22.51 4.76 27.95
CA ASN A 6 23.84 5.28 27.67
C ASN A 6 24.04 5.72 26.20
N SER A 7 22.94 5.99 25.49
CA SER A 7 23.01 6.35 24.06
C SER A 7 22.34 7.69 23.75
N LEU A 8 23.00 8.46 22.89
CA LEU A 8 22.48 9.69 22.32
C LEU A 8 22.05 9.40 20.87
N SER A 9 20.75 9.50 20.61
CA SER A 9 20.20 9.31 19.27
C SER A 9 19.85 10.65 18.63
N MET A 10 20.30 10.86 17.40
CA MET A 10 19.98 12.04 16.61
C MET A 10 19.28 11.59 15.32
N THR A 11 18.07 12.09 15.11
CA THR A 11 17.36 11.86 13.85
C THR A 11 17.42 13.14 13.02
N PRO A 12 18.00 13.11 11.81
CA PRO A 12 17.98 14.25 10.90
C PRO A 12 16.54 14.64 10.55
N THR A 13 16.30 15.92 10.31
CA THR A 13 14.99 16.44 9.88
C THR A 13 14.68 16.13 8.41
N SER A 14 15.68 15.70 7.66
CA SER A 14 15.57 15.23 6.28
C SER A 14 16.49 14.05 6.05
N ASP A 15 16.18 13.23 5.04
CA ASP A 15 17.05 12.13 4.64
C ASP A 15 18.45 12.62 4.27
N LEU A 16 19.47 11.91 4.74
CA LEU A 16 20.85 12.19 4.39
C LEU A 16 21.10 11.84 2.91
N SER A 17 21.75 12.74 2.18
CA SER A 17 22.10 12.48 0.79
C SER A 17 23.11 11.34 0.70
N GLU A 18 22.90 10.42 -0.23
CA GLU A 18 23.78 9.27 -0.46
C GLU A 18 25.21 9.71 -0.86
N THR A 19 26.20 8.93 -0.50
CA THR A 19 27.63 9.13 -0.78
C THR A 19 28.29 10.38 -0.20
N LYS A 20 27.61 11.19 0.59
CA LYS A 20 28.19 12.35 1.26
C LYS A 20 28.82 11.99 2.60
N ILE A 21 29.89 12.70 2.95
CA ILE A 21 30.49 12.66 4.28
C ILE A 21 29.78 13.69 5.15
N TYR A 22 29.32 13.25 6.30
CA TYR A 22 28.67 14.09 7.30
C TYR A 22 29.53 14.19 8.55
N HIS A 23 29.60 15.39 9.10
CA HIS A 23 30.30 15.67 10.34
C HIS A 23 29.25 15.94 11.42
N LEU A 24 29.30 15.17 12.50
CA LEU A 24 28.53 15.42 13.69
C LEU A 24 29.43 16.10 14.71
N SER A 25 29.14 17.34 15.04
CA SER A 25 29.82 18.08 16.11
C SER A 25 28.82 18.77 17.00
N TYR A 26 29.13 18.92 18.26
CA TYR A 26 28.33 19.68 19.21
C TYR A 26 29.26 20.54 20.06
N PRO A 27 28.84 21.78 20.42
CA PRO A 27 29.63 22.66 21.27
C PRO A 27 29.91 22.05 22.65
N SER A 28 31.04 22.40 23.23
CA SER A 28 31.36 22.04 24.62
C SER A 28 30.24 22.52 25.57
N GLY A 29 29.85 21.68 26.52
CA GLY A 29 28.81 22.00 27.49
C GLY A 29 27.36 21.71 27.08
N VAL A 30 27.13 21.28 25.82
CA VAL A 30 25.77 20.91 25.36
C VAL A 30 25.30 19.59 25.94
N ILE A 31 26.23 18.67 26.24
CA ILE A 31 25.94 17.40 26.89
C ILE A 31 26.66 17.39 28.25
N THR A 32 25.91 17.26 29.34
CA THR A 32 26.43 17.15 30.69
C THR A 32 25.92 15.88 31.34
N ASN A 33 26.72 15.32 32.30
CA ASN A 33 26.21 14.25 33.14
C ASN A 33 25.32 14.82 34.28
N MET A 34 24.75 13.96 35.11
CA MET A 34 23.87 14.37 36.21
C MET A 34 24.58 15.23 37.28
N ALA A 35 25.93 15.25 37.32
CA ALA A 35 26.74 16.08 38.20
C ALA A 35 27.04 17.47 37.58
N GLY A 36 26.58 17.73 36.36
CA GLY A 36 26.80 18.99 35.65
C GLY A 36 28.15 19.08 34.96
N GLU A 37 28.91 18.00 34.90
CA GLU A 37 30.18 17.96 34.16
C GLU A 37 29.95 17.88 32.68
N SER A 38 30.58 18.81 31.94
CA SER A 38 30.44 18.88 30.48
C SER A 38 31.21 17.75 29.79
N TYR A 39 30.55 17.06 28.86
CA TYR A 39 31.21 16.13 27.97
C TYR A 39 31.95 16.91 26.87
N VAL A 40 33.25 16.73 26.80
CA VAL A 40 34.08 17.27 25.70
C VAL A 40 34.03 16.25 24.58
N GLY A 41 33.11 16.45 23.65
CA GLY A 41 32.89 15.50 22.57
C GLY A 41 33.95 15.53 21.49
N THR A 42 34.22 14.38 20.92
CA THR A 42 34.92 14.24 19.64
C THR A 42 33.95 14.45 18.47
N ALA A 43 34.39 15.13 17.41
CA ALA A 43 33.63 15.17 16.18
C ALA A 43 33.61 13.76 15.55
N TYR A 44 32.41 13.29 15.24
CA TYR A 44 32.24 12.03 14.52
C TYR A 44 32.02 12.30 13.04
N THR A 45 32.69 11.55 12.21
CA THR A 45 32.52 11.58 10.76
C THR A 45 31.94 10.25 10.30
N PHE A 46 30.88 10.29 9.54
CA PHE A 46 30.34 9.09 8.89
C PHE A 46 30.03 9.40 7.43
N LYS A 47 30.08 8.37 6.62
CA LYS A 47 29.71 8.45 5.21
C LYS A 47 28.38 7.71 5.03
N SER A 48 27.42 8.37 4.43
CA SER A 48 26.23 7.66 3.96
C SER A 48 26.65 6.72 2.83
N ILE A 49 26.16 5.50 2.86
CA ILE A 49 26.38 4.51 1.79
C ILE A 49 25.19 4.51 0.85
N VAL A 50 25.47 4.30 -0.45
CA VAL A 50 24.41 3.94 -1.40
C VAL A 50 24.04 2.50 -1.05
N VAL A 51 22.82 2.30 -0.55
CA VAL A 51 22.29 0.95 -0.44
C VAL A 51 21.77 0.56 -1.82
N ASN A 52 22.47 -0.34 -2.47
CA ASN A 52 22.00 -0.94 -3.70
C ASN A 52 20.77 -1.78 -3.42
N ARG A 53 19.74 -1.60 -4.23
CA ARG A 53 18.50 -2.33 -4.10
C ARG A 53 18.11 -2.93 -5.42
N GLU A 54 17.83 -4.20 -5.36
CA GLU A 54 17.40 -5.00 -6.49
C GLU A 54 15.89 -5.26 -6.39
N PHE A 55 15.19 -5.12 -7.51
CA PHE A 55 13.81 -5.56 -7.62
C PHE A 55 13.76 -6.96 -8.19
N TRP A 56 12.97 -7.80 -7.55
CA TRP A 56 12.71 -9.18 -7.94
C TRP A 56 11.22 -9.35 -8.20
N ALA A 57 10.86 -9.93 -9.36
CA ALA A 57 9.48 -10.06 -9.80
C ALA A 57 9.13 -11.52 -10.12
N TRP A 58 7.87 -11.90 -9.91
CA TRP A 58 7.34 -13.23 -10.26
C TRP A 58 5.81 -13.18 -10.40
N GLY A 59 5.22 -14.27 -10.90
CA GLY A 59 3.79 -14.39 -11.12
C GLY A 59 3.40 -14.23 -12.59
N LYS A 60 2.23 -13.63 -12.82
CA LYS A 60 1.67 -13.37 -14.14
C LYS A 60 2.46 -12.31 -14.91
N ASN A 61 2.64 -12.53 -16.24
CA ASN A 61 3.43 -11.62 -17.09
C ASN A 61 2.86 -11.40 -18.51
N ASN A 62 1.59 -11.67 -18.75
CA ASN A 62 1.02 -11.57 -20.11
C ASN A 62 0.97 -10.14 -20.70
N LYS A 63 1.30 -9.13 -19.91
CA LYS A 63 1.37 -7.71 -20.30
C LYS A 63 2.77 -7.11 -20.09
N GLY A 64 3.78 -7.92 -19.76
CA GLY A 64 5.13 -7.47 -19.46
C GLY A 64 5.30 -6.92 -18.03
N GLN A 65 4.36 -7.16 -17.13
CA GLN A 65 4.35 -6.60 -15.78
C GLN A 65 5.49 -7.08 -14.86
N LEU A 66 6.29 -8.04 -15.30
CA LEU A 66 7.51 -8.45 -14.58
C LEU A 66 8.78 -7.70 -15.04
N GLY A 67 8.70 -6.83 -16.04
CA GLY A 67 9.81 -5.98 -16.47
C GLY A 67 10.98 -6.72 -17.12
N GLN A 68 10.76 -7.92 -17.65
CA GLN A 68 11.80 -8.86 -18.12
C GLN A 68 12.07 -8.81 -19.64
N ASN A 69 11.57 -7.79 -20.35
CA ASN A 69 11.59 -7.71 -21.80
C ASN A 69 10.92 -8.91 -22.51
N ASN A 70 9.99 -9.56 -21.83
CA ASN A 70 9.19 -10.67 -22.34
C ASN A 70 7.84 -10.75 -21.64
N THR A 71 7.00 -11.73 -22.02
CA THR A 71 5.68 -11.99 -21.41
C THR A 71 5.59 -13.38 -20.75
N THR A 72 6.71 -14.02 -20.43
CA THR A 72 6.79 -15.32 -19.76
C THR A 72 6.41 -15.21 -18.28
N TYR A 73 5.60 -16.15 -17.78
CA TYR A 73 5.24 -16.24 -16.35
C TYR A 73 6.36 -16.91 -15.55
N TYR A 74 6.67 -16.36 -14.40
CA TYR A 74 7.69 -16.93 -13.50
C TYR A 74 7.07 -17.32 -12.16
N SER A 75 7.25 -18.54 -11.72
CA SER A 75 6.83 -19.03 -10.38
C SER A 75 7.93 -18.92 -9.33
N SER A 76 9.11 -18.42 -9.71
CA SER A 76 10.24 -18.10 -8.85
C SER A 76 10.68 -16.65 -9.13
N PRO A 77 11.27 -15.96 -8.15
CA PRO A 77 11.75 -14.59 -8.33
C PRO A 77 12.78 -14.48 -9.46
N VAL A 78 12.62 -13.47 -10.33
CA VAL A 78 13.58 -13.05 -11.36
C VAL A 78 13.91 -11.58 -11.15
N GLN A 79 15.18 -11.20 -11.31
CA GLN A 79 15.62 -9.82 -11.07
C GLN A 79 15.17 -8.90 -12.19
N ILE A 80 14.59 -7.74 -11.83
CA ILE A 80 14.35 -6.65 -12.78
C ILE A 80 15.68 -5.89 -12.97
N PRO A 81 16.09 -5.59 -14.20
CA PRO A 81 17.35 -4.90 -14.47
C PRO A 81 17.49 -3.57 -13.72
N GLY A 82 18.65 -3.38 -13.06
CA GLY A 82 19.01 -2.16 -12.31
C GLY A 82 19.12 -2.39 -10.80
N THR A 83 19.89 -1.53 -10.14
CA THR A 83 20.23 -1.65 -8.70
C THR A 83 19.96 -0.37 -7.91
N THR A 84 19.34 0.64 -8.52
CA THR A 84 19.08 1.95 -7.90
C THR A 84 17.61 2.17 -7.56
N TRP A 85 16.85 1.09 -7.44
CA TRP A 85 15.45 1.13 -7.13
C TRP A 85 15.17 1.56 -5.68
N LYS A 86 14.15 2.41 -5.47
CA LYS A 86 13.80 2.96 -4.15
C LYS A 86 12.51 2.36 -3.60
N ASN A 87 11.43 2.41 -4.37
CA ASN A 87 10.13 1.87 -4.00
C ASN A 87 9.30 1.50 -5.24
N VAL A 88 8.26 0.71 -5.05
CA VAL A 88 7.39 0.22 -6.12
C VAL A 88 5.92 0.28 -5.70
N SER A 89 5.05 0.62 -6.66
CA SER A 89 3.59 0.54 -6.55
C SER A 89 3.06 -0.42 -7.62
N PHE A 90 2.05 -1.22 -7.27
CA PHE A 90 1.46 -2.24 -8.15
C PHE A 90 0.07 -1.83 -8.61
N GLY A 91 -0.18 -1.92 -9.90
CA GLY A 91 -1.51 -1.96 -10.48
C GLY A 91 -1.93 -3.39 -10.83
N THR A 92 -3.03 -3.56 -11.57
CA THR A 92 -3.53 -4.88 -11.95
C THR A 92 -2.56 -5.68 -12.80
N ASN A 93 -2.01 -5.06 -13.83
CA ASN A 93 -1.06 -5.66 -14.76
C ASN A 93 0.09 -4.71 -15.10
N PHE A 94 0.39 -3.73 -14.27
CA PHE A 94 1.43 -2.74 -14.48
C PHE A 94 2.00 -2.25 -13.14
N ASN A 95 3.15 -1.59 -13.20
CA ASN A 95 3.85 -1.07 -12.04
C ASN A 95 4.41 0.32 -12.32
N PHE A 96 4.57 1.08 -11.25
CA PHE A 96 5.45 2.25 -11.20
C PHE A 96 6.49 2.05 -10.12
N ALA A 97 7.73 2.43 -10.40
CA ALA A 97 8.81 2.39 -9.43
C ALA A 97 9.63 3.67 -9.45
N PHE A 98 10.08 4.05 -8.27
CA PHE A 98 11.01 5.15 -8.08
C PHE A 98 12.45 4.64 -8.04
N LYS A 99 13.36 5.40 -8.63
CA LYS A 99 14.79 5.26 -8.39
C LYS A 99 15.29 6.24 -7.34
N ASN A 100 16.51 6.05 -6.85
CA ASN A 100 17.14 6.92 -5.85
C ASN A 100 17.31 8.38 -6.32
N ASP A 101 17.39 8.60 -7.63
CA ASP A 101 17.43 9.91 -8.28
C ASP A 101 16.04 10.59 -8.41
N ASN A 102 15.00 10.00 -7.78
CA ASN A 102 13.60 10.41 -7.87
C ASN A 102 12.98 10.34 -9.27
N THR A 103 13.61 9.67 -10.21
CA THR A 103 12.96 9.31 -11.47
C THR A 103 11.93 8.20 -11.23
N VAL A 104 10.86 8.21 -12.03
CA VAL A 104 9.76 7.25 -11.96
C VAL A 104 9.73 6.44 -13.25
N TRP A 105 9.54 5.14 -13.13
CA TRP A 105 9.59 4.19 -14.23
C TRP A 105 8.31 3.34 -14.25
N PHE A 106 7.79 3.11 -15.44
CA PHE A 106 6.58 2.33 -15.72
C PHE A 106 6.93 1.06 -16.48
N TRP A 107 6.23 -0.05 -16.22
CA TRP A 107 6.18 -1.24 -17.08
C TRP A 107 4.89 -2.02 -16.85
N GLY A 108 4.47 -2.81 -17.85
CA GLY A 108 3.22 -3.56 -17.87
C GLY A 108 2.20 -2.97 -18.81
N ASP A 109 0.93 -3.15 -18.50
CA ASP A 109 -0.22 -2.76 -19.34
C ASP A 109 -0.41 -1.24 -19.38
N GLY A 110 -0.30 -0.65 -20.57
CA GLY A 110 -0.51 0.77 -20.83
C GLY A 110 -1.93 1.13 -21.31
N GLY A 111 -2.85 0.17 -21.31
CA GLY A 111 -4.23 0.43 -21.74
C GLY A 111 -4.90 1.55 -20.95
N TYR A 112 -5.82 2.26 -21.58
CA TYR A 112 -6.50 3.47 -21.02
C TYR A 112 -5.52 4.59 -20.64
N GLY A 113 -4.31 4.62 -21.21
CA GLY A 113 -3.30 5.60 -20.86
C GLY A 113 -2.65 5.42 -19.50
N ALA A 114 -2.73 4.22 -18.90
CA ALA A 114 -2.21 3.92 -17.56
C ALA A 114 -0.72 4.23 -17.37
N SER A 115 0.07 4.21 -18.46
CA SER A 115 1.50 4.54 -18.45
C SER A 115 1.79 6.02 -18.13
N GLY A 116 0.88 6.94 -18.41
CA GLY A 116 1.13 8.38 -18.33
C GLY A 116 2.09 8.92 -19.40
N LEU A 117 2.42 8.12 -20.43
CA LEU A 117 3.41 8.43 -21.46
C LEU A 117 2.78 8.97 -22.76
N ASN A 118 1.56 9.49 -22.69
CA ASN A 118 0.76 9.93 -23.85
C ASN A 118 0.53 8.82 -24.88
N ALA A 119 0.41 7.58 -24.41
CA ALA A 119 0.22 6.40 -25.26
C ALA A 119 -0.51 5.29 -24.48
N GLU A 120 -1.22 4.42 -25.20
CA GLU A 120 -1.89 3.23 -24.67
C GLU A 120 -1.11 1.94 -25.00
N VAL A 121 0.21 2.01 -24.90
CA VAL A 121 1.14 0.92 -25.23
C VAL A 121 1.61 0.21 -23.96
N SER A 122 1.62 -1.12 -24.00
CA SER A 122 2.22 -1.95 -22.93
C SER A 122 3.73 -2.06 -23.11
N TYR A 123 4.46 -2.04 -22.00
CA TYR A 123 5.92 -2.11 -21.96
C TYR A 123 6.39 -3.32 -21.15
N SER A 124 7.17 -4.21 -21.72
CA SER A 124 7.74 -5.36 -21.02
C SER A 124 9.07 -5.07 -20.33
N SER A 125 9.59 -3.85 -20.47
CA SER A 125 10.77 -3.31 -19.76
C SER A 125 10.42 -1.97 -19.13
N PRO A 126 11.09 -1.57 -18.04
CA PRO A 126 10.89 -0.26 -17.44
C PRO A 126 11.16 0.90 -18.42
N VAL A 127 10.20 1.85 -18.52
CA VAL A 127 10.28 3.09 -19.30
C VAL A 127 10.05 4.27 -18.36
N GLN A 128 10.85 5.33 -18.50
CA GLN A 128 10.79 6.47 -17.59
C GLN A 128 9.56 7.36 -17.86
N LEU A 129 8.82 7.68 -16.79
CA LEU A 129 7.83 8.75 -16.78
C LEU A 129 8.54 10.11 -16.72
N PRO A 130 8.16 11.10 -17.56
CA PRO A 130 8.77 12.43 -17.49
C PRO A 130 8.63 13.11 -16.12
N GLY A 131 9.68 13.82 -15.70
CA GLY A 131 9.75 14.59 -14.46
C GLY A 131 10.45 13.85 -13.31
N THR A 132 10.92 14.63 -12.34
CA THR A 132 11.72 14.16 -11.19
C THR A 132 11.17 14.65 -9.85
N THR A 133 9.99 15.29 -9.85
CA THR A 133 9.38 15.86 -8.65
C THR A 133 8.26 14.98 -8.07
N TRP A 134 8.14 13.75 -8.54
CA TRP A 134 7.17 12.81 -8.02
C TRP A 134 7.55 12.34 -6.61
N SER A 135 6.62 12.44 -5.67
CA SER A 135 6.80 12.02 -4.28
C SER A 135 6.07 10.71 -3.97
N ARG A 136 4.83 10.58 -4.45
CA ARG A 136 3.98 9.41 -4.24
C ARG A 136 3.22 9.07 -5.50
N ILE A 137 3.05 7.78 -5.76
CA ILE A 137 2.15 7.28 -6.82
C ILE A 137 1.41 6.08 -6.25
N ASP A 138 0.10 6.06 -6.43
CA ASP A 138 -0.74 4.89 -6.14
C ASP A 138 -1.60 4.51 -7.34
N LEU A 139 -1.88 3.21 -7.47
CA LEU A 139 -2.36 2.62 -8.70
C LEU A 139 -3.72 1.94 -8.49
N GLY A 140 -4.64 2.22 -9.42
CA GLY A 140 -5.89 1.46 -9.55
C GLY A 140 -5.82 0.41 -10.64
N TYR A 141 -6.98 0.11 -11.22
CA TYR A 141 -7.12 -0.93 -12.25
C TYR A 141 -6.37 -0.57 -13.55
N HIS A 142 -6.57 0.64 -14.08
CA HIS A 142 -5.92 1.17 -15.29
C HIS A 142 -5.60 2.66 -15.15
N GLY A 143 -5.18 3.13 -14.00
CA GLY A 143 -4.84 4.52 -13.81
C GLY A 143 -4.08 4.76 -12.53
N ALA A 144 -3.53 5.94 -12.40
CA ALA A 144 -2.73 6.36 -11.28
C ALA A 144 -3.27 7.67 -10.67
N SER A 145 -3.00 7.83 -9.37
CA SER A 145 -3.07 9.10 -8.66
C SER A 145 -1.72 9.34 -7.99
N ALA A 146 -1.21 10.56 -8.06
CA ALA A 146 0.14 10.87 -7.61
C ALA A 146 0.22 12.21 -6.90
N ILE A 147 1.22 12.38 -6.04
CA ILE A 147 1.55 13.64 -5.39
C ILE A 147 2.99 14.00 -5.75
N LYS A 148 3.22 15.25 -6.08
CA LYS A 148 4.57 15.80 -6.26
C LYS A 148 5.16 16.33 -4.96
N THR A 149 6.45 16.62 -4.95
CA THR A 149 7.18 17.16 -3.79
C THR A 149 6.69 18.54 -3.33
N ASP A 150 6.00 19.27 -4.21
CA ASP A 150 5.34 20.54 -3.90
C ASP A 150 3.94 20.38 -3.28
N GLY A 151 3.51 19.14 -3.03
CA GLY A 151 2.20 18.80 -2.46
C GLY A 151 1.04 18.87 -3.44
N THR A 152 1.27 19.02 -4.74
CA THR A 152 0.20 19.03 -5.76
C THR A 152 -0.26 17.58 -6.07
N LEU A 153 -1.58 17.43 -6.31
CA LEU A 153 -2.21 16.16 -6.69
C LEU A 153 -2.31 16.04 -8.22
N TRP A 154 -2.04 14.84 -8.75
CA TRP A 154 -2.04 14.52 -10.16
C TRP A 154 -2.76 13.19 -10.43
N ALA A 155 -3.37 13.04 -11.61
CA ALA A 155 -4.04 11.82 -12.00
C ALA A 155 -3.95 11.58 -13.51
N TRP A 156 -4.05 10.29 -13.94
CA TRP A 156 -4.12 9.87 -15.34
C TRP A 156 -4.63 8.43 -15.46
N GLY A 157 -4.94 7.99 -16.69
CA GLY A 157 -5.43 6.66 -17.02
C GLY A 157 -6.95 6.58 -17.05
N TYR A 158 -7.55 5.53 -16.50
CA TYR A 158 -9.00 5.29 -16.48
C TYR A 158 -9.74 6.26 -15.55
N ASN A 159 -10.81 6.93 -16.03
CA ASN A 159 -11.57 7.94 -15.30
C ASN A 159 -13.09 7.81 -15.34
N ALA A 160 -13.66 6.74 -15.87
CA ALA A 160 -15.12 6.60 -16.01
C ALA A 160 -15.92 6.71 -14.69
N GLN A 161 -15.26 6.57 -13.55
CA GLN A 161 -15.86 6.77 -12.20
C GLN A 161 -15.52 8.15 -11.59
N GLY A 162 -14.91 9.07 -12.31
CA GLY A 162 -14.49 10.37 -11.80
C GLY A 162 -13.29 10.30 -10.83
N THR A 163 -12.45 9.28 -10.96
CA THR A 163 -11.32 9.01 -10.06
C THR A 163 -10.17 10.02 -10.18
N TYR A 164 -10.17 10.92 -11.16
CA TYR A 164 -9.24 12.04 -11.20
C TYR A 164 -9.54 13.07 -10.12
N GLY A 165 -10.80 13.43 -9.95
CA GLY A 165 -11.21 14.48 -9.04
C GLY A 165 -11.23 15.88 -9.69
N ASP A 166 -11.20 15.95 -11.01
CA ASP A 166 -11.18 17.19 -11.83
C ASP A 166 -12.57 17.62 -12.32
N ASN A 167 -13.63 17.00 -11.77
CA ASN A 167 -15.01 17.18 -12.18
C ASN A 167 -15.31 16.69 -13.63
N SER A 168 -14.47 15.80 -14.16
CA SER A 168 -14.67 15.17 -15.47
C SER A 168 -14.76 13.65 -15.36
N LEU A 169 -15.10 13.01 -16.50
CA LEU A 169 -15.04 11.56 -16.69
C LEU A 169 -14.13 11.18 -17.86
N THR A 170 -13.39 12.15 -18.40
CA THR A 170 -12.50 11.96 -19.56
C THR A 170 -11.24 11.22 -19.15
N GLU A 171 -10.86 10.22 -19.92
CA GLU A 171 -9.62 9.47 -19.75
C GLU A 171 -8.46 10.21 -20.42
N LEU A 172 -7.31 10.27 -19.75
CA LEU A 172 -6.13 10.97 -20.26
C LEU A 172 -4.90 10.06 -20.12
N SER A 173 -4.11 9.99 -21.17
CA SER A 173 -2.88 9.20 -21.24
C SER A 173 -1.63 9.96 -20.76
N SER A 174 -1.82 11.20 -20.27
CA SER A 174 -0.76 12.02 -19.67
C SER A 174 -1.21 12.51 -18.29
N PRO A 175 -0.30 12.68 -17.32
CA PRO A 175 -0.62 13.25 -16.03
C PRO A 175 -1.19 14.66 -16.12
N ILE A 176 -2.32 14.90 -15.43
CA ILE A 176 -2.90 16.24 -15.23
C ILE A 176 -2.88 16.62 -13.76
N GLN A 177 -2.71 17.89 -13.45
CA GLN A 177 -2.83 18.39 -12.09
C GLN A 177 -4.29 18.57 -11.69
N ILE A 178 -4.65 18.15 -10.48
CA ILE A 178 -5.99 18.22 -9.92
C ILE A 178 -6.09 19.40 -8.97
N GLY A 179 -6.77 20.44 -9.41
CA GLY A 179 -6.86 21.71 -8.66
C GLY A 179 -5.51 22.39 -8.47
N SER A 180 -5.46 23.35 -7.53
CA SER A 180 -4.25 24.14 -7.22
C SER A 180 -3.76 23.95 -5.79
N ASP A 181 -4.35 23.04 -5.02
CA ASP A 181 -3.97 22.77 -3.64
C ASP A 181 -2.60 22.08 -3.55
N THR A 182 -1.77 22.53 -2.62
CA THR A 182 -0.40 22.05 -2.39
C THR A 182 -0.25 21.37 -1.01
N THR A 183 -1.35 21.03 -0.35
CA THR A 183 -1.34 20.41 0.98
C THR A 183 -1.57 18.90 0.97
N TRP A 184 -1.65 18.29 -0.20
CA TRP A 184 -1.82 16.84 -0.30
C TRP A 184 -0.59 16.10 0.22
N ASN A 185 -0.83 15.11 1.09
CA ASN A 185 0.23 14.37 1.79
C ASN A 185 0.28 12.89 1.42
N ASP A 186 -0.88 12.22 1.33
CA ASP A 186 -0.96 10.82 0.87
C ASP A 186 -2.16 10.61 -0.04
N VAL A 187 -2.04 9.62 -0.94
CA VAL A 187 -3.11 9.24 -1.87
C VAL A 187 -3.14 7.73 -2.02
N ASN A 188 -4.35 7.17 -2.06
CA ASN A 188 -4.61 5.76 -2.33
C ASN A 188 -5.74 5.63 -3.34
N LYS A 189 -5.52 4.82 -4.37
CA LYS A 189 -6.47 4.54 -5.45
C LYS A 189 -6.95 3.09 -5.35
N TYR A 190 -8.26 2.90 -5.29
CA TYR A 190 -8.85 1.58 -5.05
C TYR A 190 -9.53 1.05 -6.32
N GLY A 191 -8.99 -0.01 -6.89
CA GLY A 191 -9.56 -0.69 -8.04
C GLY A 191 -9.89 0.24 -9.22
N THR A 192 -11.11 0.16 -9.72
CA THR A 192 -11.65 1.05 -10.76
C THR A 192 -12.41 2.23 -10.18
N GLY A 193 -12.73 2.21 -8.87
CA GLY A 193 -13.89 2.90 -8.34
C GLY A 193 -13.62 4.20 -7.60
N ASN A 194 -12.71 4.24 -6.65
CA ASN A 194 -12.58 5.39 -5.75
C ASN A 194 -11.14 5.70 -5.36
N VAL A 195 -10.96 6.89 -4.86
CA VAL A 195 -9.68 7.42 -4.36
C VAL A 195 -9.90 8.00 -2.97
N SER A 196 -8.93 7.81 -2.10
CA SER A 196 -8.81 8.55 -0.84
C SER A 196 -7.47 9.31 -0.79
N ALA A 197 -7.47 10.48 -0.21
CA ALA A 197 -6.25 11.25 0.02
C ALA A 197 -6.32 12.00 1.35
N THR A 198 -5.17 12.14 2.00
CA THR A 198 -5.04 12.97 3.21
C THR A 198 -4.27 14.24 2.90
N LYS A 199 -4.60 15.31 3.63
CA LYS A 199 -3.84 16.54 3.63
C LYS A 199 -2.95 16.63 4.88
N THR A 200 -2.02 17.57 4.86
CA THR A 200 -1.07 17.82 5.97
C THR A 200 -1.76 18.26 7.27
N ASP A 201 -3.00 18.75 7.19
CA ASP A 201 -3.84 19.13 8.33
C ASP A 201 -4.59 17.95 8.97
N GLY A 202 -4.37 16.71 8.49
CA GLY A 202 -5.03 15.48 8.99
C GLY A 202 -6.45 15.28 8.48
N THR A 203 -6.89 16.04 7.48
CA THR A 203 -8.19 15.81 6.81
C THR A 203 -8.09 14.65 5.82
N LEU A 204 -9.18 13.88 5.68
CA LEU A 204 -9.34 12.80 4.70
C LEU A 204 -10.36 13.22 3.65
N TRP A 205 -10.02 13.02 2.39
CA TRP A 205 -10.84 13.35 1.24
C TRP A 205 -11.11 12.10 0.41
N MET A 206 -12.34 11.95 -0.08
CA MET A 206 -12.80 10.81 -0.85
C MET A 206 -13.48 11.27 -2.13
N TRP A 207 -13.30 10.51 -3.24
CA TRP A 207 -14.03 10.74 -4.50
C TRP A 207 -14.01 9.49 -5.37
N GLY A 208 -14.74 9.53 -6.49
CA GLY A 208 -15.01 8.38 -7.34
C GLY A 208 -16.37 7.77 -7.10
N SER A 209 -16.50 6.46 -7.36
CA SER A 209 -17.74 5.70 -7.17
C SER A 209 -18.23 5.70 -5.71
N ASN A 210 -19.57 5.75 -5.51
CA ASN A 210 -20.22 5.67 -4.20
C ASN A 210 -21.39 4.67 -4.17
N ASP A 211 -21.47 3.76 -5.14
CA ASP A 211 -22.61 2.84 -5.29
C ASP A 211 -22.91 1.99 -4.05
N GLU A 212 -21.89 1.73 -3.22
CA GLU A 212 -21.98 0.92 -2.00
C GLU A 212 -21.74 1.75 -0.72
N GLY A 213 -21.76 3.10 -0.80
CA GLY A 213 -21.45 3.99 0.32
C GLY A 213 -19.96 4.05 0.67
N MET A 214 -19.07 3.64 -0.27
CA MET A 214 -17.63 3.51 -0.01
C MET A 214 -16.89 4.84 0.14
N LEU A 215 -17.54 5.98 -0.08
CA LEU A 215 -16.98 7.30 0.20
C LEU A 215 -17.19 7.75 1.66
N GLY A 216 -18.05 7.08 2.43
CA GLY A 216 -18.26 7.40 3.85
C GLY A 216 -19.00 8.70 4.14
N LEU A 217 -19.71 9.26 3.17
CA LEU A 217 -20.30 10.60 3.22
C LEU A 217 -21.76 10.63 3.76
N ASN A 218 -22.18 9.57 4.47
CA ASN A 218 -23.52 9.38 5.00
C ASN A 218 -24.64 9.46 3.93
N GLN A 219 -24.32 9.02 2.73
CA GLN A 219 -25.28 8.97 1.63
C GLN A 219 -25.58 7.51 1.30
N SER A 220 -26.87 7.19 1.35
CA SER A 220 -27.36 5.86 1.00
C SER A 220 -27.36 5.63 -0.50
N ASP A 221 -27.41 4.35 -0.89
CA ASP A 221 -27.55 3.88 -2.26
C ASP A 221 -28.54 4.69 -3.09
N GLY A 222 -28.13 5.02 -4.29
CA GLY A 222 -29.01 5.59 -5.31
C GLY A 222 -29.17 7.11 -5.27
N THR A 223 -28.73 7.82 -4.23
CA THR A 223 -28.81 9.28 -4.17
C THR A 223 -27.68 9.95 -4.97
N VAL A 224 -26.44 9.51 -4.78
CA VAL A 224 -25.28 9.96 -5.57
C VAL A 224 -24.37 8.77 -5.82
N SER A 225 -24.30 8.32 -7.06
CA SER A 225 -23.52 7.14 -7.45
C SER A 225 -22.01 7.41 -7.54
N LYS A 226 -21.58 8.66 -7.67
CA LYS A 226 -20.17 9.06 -7.74
C LYS A 226 -19.96 10.54 -7.48
N TYR A 227 -18.75 10.88 -7.04
CA TYR A 227 -18.22 12.23 -6.95
C TYR A 227 -16.98 12.35 -7.82
N SER A 228 -16.99 13.23 -8.81
CA SER A 228 -15.85 13.48 -9.68
C SER A 228 -14.93 14.61 -9.17
N SER A 229 -15.15 15.07 -7.94
CA SER A 229 -14.31 16.02 -7.22
C SER A 229 -14.06 15.54 -5.78
N PRO A 230 -12.90 15.83 -5.17
CA PRO A 230 -12.64 15.47 -3.78
C PRO A 230 -13.67 16.05 -2.81
N VAL A 231 -14.23 15.23 -1.94
CA VAL A 231 -15.15 15.61 -0.86
C VAL A 231 -14.54 15.22 0.48
N GLN A 232 -14.52 16.15 1.43
CA GLN A 232 -13.94 15.91 2.75
C GLN A 232 -14.81 14.98 3.59
N LEU A 233 -14.20 13.95 4.16
CA LEU A 233 -14.79 13.12 5.21
C LEU A 233 -14.69 13.85 6.55
N PRO A 234 -15.73 13.84 7.41
CA PRO A 234 -15.67 14.51 8.70
C PRO A 234 -14.49 14.09 9.59
N GLY A 235 -13.86 15.07 10.23
CA GLY A 235 -12.73 14.88 11.15
C GLY A 235 -11.38 15.27 10.58
N THR A 236 -10.43 15.52 11.48
CA THR A 236 -9.07 16.03 11.17
C THR A 236 -7.96 15.19 11.81
N THR A 237 -8.28 14.01 12.30
CA THR A 237 -7.32 13.10 12.98
C THR A 237 -7.02 11.84 12.16
N TRP A 238 -7.25 11.88 10.86
CA TRP A 238 -6.94 10.77 9.99
C TRP A 238 -5.44 10.65 9.79
N ALA A 239 -4.90 9.46 10.07
CA ALA A 239 -3.47 9.22 9.93
C ALA A 239 -3.08 9.21 8.45
N SER A 240 -1.98 9.87 8.14
CA SER A 240 -1.36 9.84 6.82
C SER A 240 -0.15 8.89 6.80
N GLY A 241 0.32 8.56 5.62
CA GLY A 241 1.43 7.66 5.39
C GLY A 241 1.00 6.29 4.89
N ASN A 242 1.98 5.55 4.41
CA ASN A 242 1.75 4.24 3.80
C ASN A 242 1.03 3.29 4.76
N LYS A 243 0.03 2.54 4.28
CA LYS A 243 -0.76 1.58 5.06
C LYS A 243 -1.65 2.20 6.16
N LYS A 244 -1.98 3.48 6.08
CA LYS A 244 -2.98 4.12 6.95
C LYS A 244 -4.37 4.15 6.33
N LEU A 245 -4.43 4.07 5.02
CA LEU A 245 -5.64 3.99 4.21
C LEU A 245 -5.65 2.66 3.46
N ALA A 246 -6.81 2.04 3.37
CA ALA A 246 -7.03 0.80 2.63
C ALA A 246 -8.44 0.77 2.05
N GLY A 247 -8.67 -0.08 1.06
CA GLY A 247 -9.98 -0.26 0.46
C GLY A 247 -9.92 -1.18 -0.74
N TRP A 248 -11.10 -1.41 -1.27
CA TRP A 248 -11.32 -2.19 -2.49
C TRP A 248 -12.50 -1.56 -3.25
N ASN A 249 -12.96 -2.16 -4.33
CA ASN A 249 -14.03 -1.61 -5.18
C ASN A 249 -15.35 -1.28 -4.47
N SER A 250 -15.57 -1.71 -3.25
CA SER A 250 -16.88 -1.57 -2.58
C SER A 250 -16.80 -1.19 -1.10
N PHE A 251 -15.63 -1.05 -0.53
CA PHE A 251 -15.45 -0.64 0.87
C PHE A 251 -14.14 0.12 1.06
N SER A 252 -14.05 0.87 2.15
CA SER A 252 -12.86 1.62 2.54
C SER A 252 -12.58 1.45 4.03
N ALA A 253 -11.34 1.63 4.42
CA ALA A 253 -10.90 1.63 5.81
C ALA A 253 -9.78 2.65 6.02
N ALA A 254 -9.72 3.24 7.21
CA ALA A 254 -8.70 4.21 7.58
C ALA A 254 -8.35 4.15 9.06
N ILE A 255 -7.08 4.38 9.38
CA ILE A 255 -6.59 4.48 10.76
C ILE A 255 -6.51 5.95 11.14
N LYS A 256 -6.91 6.28 12.38
CA LYS A 256 -6.70 7.61 12.96
C LYS A 256 -5.38 7.68 13.73
N THR A 257 -4.94 8.89 14.05
CA THR A 257 -3.69 9.15 14.78
C THR A 257 -3.68 8.57 16.21
N ASP A 258 -4.86 8.32 16.78
CA ASP A 258 -5.03 7.65 18.08
C ASP A 258 -4.96 6.10 17.98
N GLY A 259 -4.68 5.54 16.82
CA GLY A 259 -4.61 4.10 16.59
C GLY A 259 -5.96 3.41 16.46
N THR A 260 -7.08 4.14 16.37
CA THR A 260 -8.38 3.56 16.06
C THR A 260 -8.52 3.28 14.57
N LEU A 261 -9.17 2.16 14.22
CA LEU A 261 -9.43 1.75 12.84
C LEU A 261 -10.91 1.89 12.54
N TRP A 262 -11.22 2.48 11.39
CA TRP A 262 -12.58 2.76 10.93
C TRP A 262 -12.80 2.15 9.56
N ALA A 263 -14.00 1.61 9.30
CA ALA A 263 -14.37 1.03 8.01
C ALA A 263 -15.79 1.43 7.60
N TRP A 264 -16.05 1.47 6.30
CA TRP A 264 -17.35 1.81 5.72
C TRP A 264 -17.50 1.22 4.31
N GLY A 265 -18.71 1.31 3.75
CA GLY A 265 -19.09 0.70 2.49
C GLY A 265 -19.78 -0.64 2.69
N ARG A 266 -19.63 -1.53 1.72
CA ARG A 266 -20.27 -2.85 1.68
C ARG A 266 -19.69 -3.80 2.73
N ASN A 267 -20.60 -4.61 3.36
CA ASN A 267 -20.24 -5.60 4.38
C ASN A 267 -20.79 -7.00 4.10
N ARG A 268 -20.85 -7.41 2.84
CA ARG A 268 -21.43 -8.69 2.45
C ARG A 268 -20.73 -9.90 3.06
N PHE A 269 -19.39 -9.83 3.20
CA PHE A 269 -18.53 -10.92 3.67
C PHE A 269 -17.93 -10.67 5.05
N GLY A 270 -18.42 -9.65 5.78
CA GLY A 270 -17.83 -9.24 7.04
C GLY A 270 -16.54 -8.41 6.88
N GLN A 271 -16.29 -7.87 5.68
CA GLN A 271 -15.08 -7.10 5.40
C GLN A 271 -14.91 -5.83 6.22
N LEU A 272 -15.97 -5.34 6.86
CA LEU A 272 -15.89 -4.19 7.77
C LEU A 272 -15.45 -4.59 9.20
N GLY A 273 -15.37 -5.89 9.54
CA GLY A 273 -14.87 -6.34 10.85
C GLY A 273 -15.79 -6.03 12.05
N LEU A 274 -17.07 -5.81 11.81
CA LEU A 274 -18.04 -5.31 12.81
C LEU A 274 -18.88 -6.42 13.48
N ASN A 275 -18.42 -7.68 13.44
CA ASN A 275 -19.13 -8.88 13.89
C ASN A 275 -20.48 -9.08 13.18
N GLN A 276 -20.62 -8.52 12.00
CA GLN A 276 -21.80 -8.62 11.15
C GLN A 276 -21.39 -8.89 9.72
N ALA A 277 -22.21 -9.63 8.99
CA ALA A 277 -22.08 -9.82 7.56
C ALA A 277 -23.48 -9.74 6.93
N GLY A 278 -23.55 -9.22 5.71
CA GLY A 278 -24.78 -9.27 4.91
C GLY A 278 -24.96 -10.64 4.26
N SER A 279 -26.11 -10.82 3.60
CA SER A 279 -26.35 -11.91 2.67
C SER A 279 -26.65 -11.35 1.28
N PRO A 280 -26.72 -12.18 0.23
CA PRO A 280 -27.19 -11.71 -1.09
C PRO A 280 -28.57 -11.06 -1.06
N ALA A 281 -29.46 -11.54 -0.18
CA ALA A 281 -30.82 -11.04 -0.05
C ALA A 281 -30.95 -9.81 0.89
N THR A 282 -30.01 -9.65 1.83
CA THR A 282 -30.01 -8.56 2.83
C THR A 282 -28.59 -7.96 2.92
N PRO A 283 -28.19 -7.12 1.95
CA PRO A 283 -26.87 -6.51 1.98
C PRO A 283 -26.75 -5.54 3.16
N VAL A 284 -25.74 -5.72 3.99
CA VAL A 284 -25.35 -4.77 5.04
C VAL A 284 -24.35 -3.81 4.46
N ARG A 285 -24.57 -2.51 4.65
CA ARG A 285 -23.72 -1.42 4.20
C ARG A 285 -23.68 -0.32 5.25
N TYR A 286 -22.56 0.37 5.31
CA TYR A 286 -22.38 1.54 6.16
C TYR A 286 -21.86 2.69 5.31
N SER A 287 -22.69 3.70 5.08
CA SER A 287 -22.33 4.90 4.30
C SER A 287 -21.59 5.96 5.12
N SER A 288 -21.29 5.67 6.38
CA SER A 288 -20.47 6.48 7.29
C SER A 288 -19.42 5.59 7.94
N PRO A 289 -18.24 6.14 8.31
CA PRO A 289 -17.23 5.39 9.05
C PRO A 289 -17.77 4.81 10.36
N VAL A 290 -17.53 3.51 10.59
CA VAL A 290 -17.82 2.81 11.84
C VAL A 290 -16.51 2.26 12.40
N GLN A 291 -16.30 2.43 13.71
CA GLN A 291 -15.07 1.98 14.36
C GLN A 291 -15.02 0.45 14.49
N ILE A 292 -13.90 -0.14 14.08
CA ILE A 292 -13.57 -1.53 14.37
C ILE A 292 -13.00 -1.62 15.79
N PRO A 293 -13.38 -2.59 16.62
CA PRO A 293 -12.91 -2.70 18.00
C PRO A 293 -11.37 -2.71 18.12
N GLY A 294 -10.85 -1.96 19.10
CA GLY A 294 -9.42 -1.82 19.41
C GLY A 294 -8.84 -0.46 19.01
N THR A 295 -7.70 -0.12 19.64
CA THR A 295 -7.08 1.22 19.57
C THR A 295 -5.57 1.17 19.28
N THR A 296 -5.01 0.01 18.94
CA THR A 296 -3.57 -0.18 18.71
C THR A 296 -3.25 -0.56 17.26
N TRP A 297 -4.16 -0.24 16.34
CA TRP A 297 -3.97 -0.54 14.93
C TRP A 297 -2.83 0.30 14.34
N LYS A 298 -1.84 -0.39 13.75
CA LYS A 298 -0.61 0.21 13.21
C LYS A 298 -0.69 0.38 11.69
N ASN A 299 -1.00 -0.70 10.98
CA ASN A 299 -1.09 -0.69 9.50
C ASN A 299 -2.30 -1.49 9.04
N ILE A 300 -2.83 -1.13 7.88
CA ILE A 300 -3.93 -1.84 7.21
C ILE A 300 -3.66 -2.00 5.73
N SER A 301 -4.09 -3.11 5.17
CA SER A 301 -4.08 -3.40 3.73
C SER A 301 -5.29 -4.24 3.37
N SER A 302 -5.89 -4.02 2.19
CA SER A 302 -7.08 -4.76 1.78
C SER A 302 -6.75 -5.84 0.76
N VAL A 303 -7.43 -6.97 0.91
CA VAL A 303 -7.58 -8.02 -0.12
C VAL A 303 -8.99 -7.91 -0.72
N GLN A 304 -9.30 -8.70 -1.74
CA GLN A 304 -10.65 -8.76 -2.30
C GLN A 304 -11.66 -9.12 -1.19
N TYR A 305 -12.56 -8.18 -0.87
CA TYR A 305 -13.58 -8.30 0.18
C TYR A 305 -13.05 -8.65 1.59
N GLY A 306 -11.85 -8.21 1.94
CA GLY A 306 -11.28 -8.43 3.26
C GLY A 306 -10.15 -7.49 3.60
N ASN A 307 -9.68 -7.54 4.83
CA ASN A 307 -8.60 -6.72 5.35
C ASN A 307 -7.58 -7.55 6.11
N ILE A 308 -6.35 -7.08 6.06
CA ILE A 308 -5.21 -7.55 6.85
C ILE A 308 -4.64 -6.35 7.58
N ALA A 309 -4.43 -6.46 8.88
CA ALA A 309 -3.92 -5.34 9.69
C ALA A 309 -2.93 -5.79 10.75
N THR A 310 -1.93 -4.97 11.04
CA THR A 310 -1.02 -5.16 12.17
C THR A 310 -1.38 -4.23 13.31
N LYS A 311 -1.07 -4.66 14.53
CA LYS A 311 -1.11 -3.81 15.72
C LYS A 311 0.30 -3.44 16.17
N THR A 312 0.40 -2.47 17.07
CA THR A 312 1.67 -1.97 17.62
C THR A 312 2.41 -3.03 18.44
N ASP A 313 1.72 -4.07 18.92
CA ASP A 313 2.28 -5.20 19.64
C ASP A 313 2.86 -6.31 18.73
N GLY A 314 2.91 -6.07 17.42
CA GLY A 314 3.42 -7.01 16.42
C GLY A 314 2.46 -8.14 16.06
N THR A 315 1.21 -8.09 16.50
CA THR A 315 0.18 -9.06 16.12
C THR A 315 -0.40 -8.73 14.73
N LEU A 316 -0.77 -9.78 13.98
CA LEU A 316 -1.37 -9.69 12.65
C LEU A 316 -2.80 -10.23 12.69
N TRP A 317 -3.73 -9.51 12.07
CA TRP A 317 -5.16 -9.78 12.10
C TRP A 317 -5.73 -9.78 10.69
N ALA A 318 -6.71 -10.65 10.43
CA ALA A 318 -7.38 -10.77 9.15
C ALA A 318 -8.90 -10.95 9.34
N TRP A 319 -9.70 -10.42 8.40
CA TRP A 319 -11.16 -10.59 8.38
C TRP A 319 -11.74 -10.33 7.00
N GLY A 320 -12.98 -10.73 6.77
CA GLY A 320 -13.67 -10.66 5.50
C GLY A 320 -13.73 -12.01 4.79
N TRP A 321 -13.73 -11.99 3.48
CA TRP A 321 -13.84 -13.16 2.61
C TRP A 321 -12.60 -14.06 2.63
N ASN A 322 -12.79 -15.39 2.60
CA ASN A 322 -11.71 -16.38 2.74
C ASN A 322 -11.76 -17.51 1.69
N TYR A 323 -12.19 -17.23 0.48
CA TYR A 323 -12.34 -18.27 -0.55
C TYR A 323 -11.01 -18.98 -0.89
N TRP A 324 -9.91 -18.24 -1.00
CA TRP A 324 -8.59 -18.73 -1.36
C TRP A 324 -7.64 -18.96 -0.19
N GLY A 325 -8.14 -18.87 1.04
CA GLY A 325 -7.30 -18.96 2.24
C GLY A 325 -6.54 -17.67 2.58
N GLN A 326 -6.91 -16.54 1.97
CA GLN A 326 -6.22 -15.26 2.14
C GLN A 326 -6.26 -14.70 3.57
N LEU A 327 -7.12 -15.22 4.45
CA LEU A 327 -7.11 -14.84 5.86
C LEU A 327 -6.04 -15.56 6.70
N GLY A 328 -5.32 -16.54 6.14
CA GLY A 328 -4.21 -17.20 6.84
C GLY A 328 -4.62 -18.05 8.04
N GLN A 329 -5.87 -18.51 8.12
CA GLN A 329 -6.47 -19.20 9.28
C GLN A 329 -6.44 -20.73 9.16
N ASN A 330 -5.63 -21.28 8.24
CA ASN A 330 -5.62 -22.72 7.90
C ASN A 330 -6.98 -23.23 7.39
N GLU A 331 -7.78 -22.34 6.84
CA GLU A 331 -9.12 -22.61 6.31
C GLU A 331 -9.29 -21.92 4.95
N HIS A 332 -10.08 -22.49 4.06
CA HIS A 332 -10.52 -21.89 2.79
C HIS A 332 -11.90 -22.43 2.38
N SER A 333 -12.58 -21.74 1.44
CA SER A 333 -13.90 -22.13 0.94
C SER A 333 -13.88 -22.54 -0.53
N TYR A 334 -12.72 -22.82 -1.09
CA TYR A 334 -12.53 -23.01 -2.53
C TYR A 334 -13.08 -24.37 -3.06
N GLU A 335 -13.44 -25.29 -2.18
CA GLU A 335 -14.22 -26.48 -2.53
C GLU A 335 -15.62 -26.07 -3.04
N PRO A 336 -16.14 -26.72 -4.11
CA PRO A 336 -17.45 -26.41 -4.66
C PRO A 336 -18.55 -26.82 -3.66
N SER A 337 -18.94 -25.88 -2.82
CA SER A 337 -20.09 -25.98 -1.93
C SER A 337 -21.05 -24.84 -2.22
N PRO A 338 -22.37 -25.06 -2.27
CA PRO A 338 -23.35 -23.98 -2.42
C PRO A 338 -23.27 -22.94 -1.29
N ASP A 339 -22.59 -23.25 -0.20
CA ASP A 339 -22.47 -22.48 1.03
C ASP A 339 -21.06 -21.86 1.23
N ASN A 340 -20.39 -21.44 0.15
CA ASN A 340 -19.02 -20.87 0.13
C ASN A 340 -18.77 -19.66 1.03
N TRP A 341 -19.77 -19.24 1.83
CA TRP A 341 -19.72 -18.11 2.77
C TRP A 341 -19.17 -18.47 4.15
N PHE A 342 -19.14 -19.76 4.51
CA PHE A 342 -18.92 -20.24 5.89
C PHE A 342 -17.51 -20.05 6.45
N LYS A 343 -16.53 -19.75 5.59
CA LYS A 343 -15.14 -19.52 6.05
C LYS A 343 -14.76 -18.03 6.14
N SER A 344 -15.67 -17.13 5.78
CA SER A 344 -15.50 -15.70 5.98
C SER A 344 -15.52 -15.35 7.47
N LYS A 345 -14.77 -14.33 7.86
CA LYS A 345 -14.72 -13.84 9.26
C LYS A 345 -15.28 -12.42 9.31
N SER A 346 -16.34 -12.22 10.08
CA SER A 346 -16.98 -10.90 10.26
C SER A 346 -16.34 -10.05 11.36
N SER A 347 -15.38 -10.61 12.08
CA SER A 347 -14.57 -9.91 13.10
C SER A 347 -13.09 -10.17 12.83
N PRO A 348 -12.20 -9.26 13.23
CA PRO A 348 -10.77 -9.50 13.16
C PRO A 348 -10.38 -10.80 13.90
N CYS A 349 -9.69 -11.71 13.19
CA CYS A 349 -9.12 -12.95 13.71
C CYS A 349 -7.60 -12.87 13.66
N GLN A 350 -6.92 -13.20 14.74
CA GLN A 350 -5.46 -13.13 14.79
C GLN A 350 -4.83 -14.26 13.97
N ILE A 351 -3.83 -13.92 13.16
CA ILE A 351 -2.92 -14.87 12.54
C ILE A 351 -1.81 -15.19 13.56
N PRO A 352 -1.46 -16.46 13.79
CA PRO A 352 -0.48 -16.84 14.81
C PRO A 352 0.85 -16.10 14.71
N GLY A 353 1.40 -15.67 15.85
CA GLY A 353 2.66 -14.94 15.99
C GLY A 353 2.50 -13.48 16.42
N THR A 354 3.58 -12.92 16.96
CA THR A 354 3.63 -11.56 17.55
C THR A 354 4.81 -10.73 17.04
N THR A 355 5.49 -11.19 15.99
CA THR A 355 6.65 -10.52 15.38
C THR A 355 6.35 -10.01 13.97
N TRP A 356 5.08 -9.93 13.60
CA TRP A 356 4.67 -9.40 12.31
C TRP A 356 4.91 -7.89 12.22
N ASP A 357 5.41 -7.44 11.07
CA ASP A 357 5.84 -6.07 10.91
C ASP A 357 5.23 -5.40 9.68
N ALA A 358 5.74 -5.64 8.48
CA ALA A 358 5.20 -5.09 7.25
C ALA A 358 4.18 -6.04 6.60
N ILE A 359 3.18 -5.46 5.91
CA ILE A 359 2.17 -6.19 5.15
C ILE A 359 2.01 -5.62 3.75
N ALA A 360 1.79 -6.50 2.79
CA ALA A 360 1.41 -6.17 1.43
C ALA A 360 0.32 -7.15 0.95
N THR A 361 -0.57 -6.70 0.09
CA THR A 361 -1.65 -7.54 -0.43
C THR A 361 -1.81 -7.36 -1.94
N GLY A 362 -2.11 -8.46 -2.62
CA GLY A 362 -2.72 -8.44 -3.94
C GLY A 362 -4.22 -8.68 -3.84
N ALA A 363 -4.86 -9.11 -4.94
CA ALA A 363 -6.29 -9.40 -4.92
C ALA A 363 -6.68 -10.43 -3.84
N ASN A 364 -6.01 -11.55 -3.82
CA ASN A 364 -6.28 -12.67 -2.91
C ASN A 364 -4.98 -13.31 -2.39
N THR A 365 -3.87 -12.60 -2.51
CA THR A 365 -2.56 -13.01 -2.01
C THR A 365 -2.10 -12.03 -0.96
N VAL A 366 -1.53 -12.50 0.10
CA VAL A 366 -0.98 -11.70 1.20
C VAL A 366 0.50 -11.99 1.34
N TRP A 367 1.27 -10.95 1.56
CA TRP A 367 2.69 -11.00 1.90
C TRP A 367 2.91 -10.26 3.20
N ALA A 368 3.76 -10.79 4.06
CA ALA A 368 4.13 -10.15 5.31
C ALA A 368 5.59 -10.45 5.68
N THR A 369 6.22 -9.52 6.37
CA THR A 369 7.52 -9.72 6.98
C THR A 369 7.40 -9.84 8.49
N LYS A 370 8.40 -10.49 9.09
CA LYS A 370 8.61 -10.47 10.54
C LYS A 370 9.85 -9.65 10.88
N THR A 371 9.94 -9.24 12.14
CA THR A 371 11.07 -8.45 12.65
C THR A 371 12.41 -9.20 12.60
N ASP A 372 12.40 -10.52 12.44
CA ASP A 372 13.58 -11.37 12.26
C ASP A 372 14.10 -11.39 10.81
N GLY A 373 13.54 -10.61 9.90
CA GLY A 373 13.92 -10.54 8.49
C GLY A 373 13.29 -11.61 7.61
N THR A 374 12.42 -12.47 8.15
CA THR A 374 11.75 -13.50 7.35
C THR A 374 10.57 -12.95 6.57
N PHE A 375 10.34 -13.50 5.38
CA PHE A 375 9.27 -13.12 4.47
C PHE A 375 8.28 -14.27 4.28
N TRP A 376 6.99 -13.98 4.35
CA TRP A 376 5.90 -14.95 4.38
C TRP A 376 4.83 -14.60 3.36
N ALA A 377 4.22 -15.62 2.74
CA ALA A 377 3.12 -15.45 1.78
C ALA A 377 2.05 -16.51 1.94
N TRP A 378 0.79 -16.18 1.60
CA TRP A 378 -0.34 -17.09 1.58
C TRP A 378 -1.49 -16.56 0.71
N GLY A 379 -2.52 -17.39 0.50
CA GLY A 379 -3.68 -17.10 -0.33
C GLY A 379 -3.58 -17.70 -1.72
N TYR A 380 -4.06 -16.98 -2.72
CA TYR A 380 -4.13 -17.38 -4.12
C TYR A 380 -2.75 -17.54 -4.76
N ASN A 381 -2.54 -18.66 -5.52
CA ASN A 381 -1.22 -18.99 -6.11
C ASN A 381 -1.25 -19.56 -7.54
N THR A 382 -2.34 -19.46 -8.27
CA THR A 382 -2.44 -20.06 -9.63
C THR A 382 -1.31 -19.62 -10.58
N PHE A 383 -0.77 -18.41 -10.41
CA PHE A 383 0.31 -17.88 -11.24
C PHE A 383 1.69 -17.95 -10.58
N GLY A 384 1.84 -18.65 -9.44
CA GLY A 384 3.09 -18.72 -8.68
C GLY A 384 3.33 -17.47 -7.78
N ASN A 385 2.28 -16.77 -7.41
CA ASN A 385 2.34 -15.54 -6.60
C ASN A 385 3.05 -15.70 -5.25
N LEU A 386 3.09 -16.92 -4.70
CA LEU A 386 3.68 -17.20 -3.39
C LEU A 386 5.20 -17.47 -3.46
N ALA A 387 5.84 -17.41 -4.64
CA ALA A 387 7.27 -17.65 -4.84
C ALA A 387 7.82 -18.96 -4.21
N ASN A 388 6.98 -19.95 -3.97
CA ASN A 388 7.33 -21.20 -3.33
C ASN A 388 7.56 -22.36 -4.33
N ASN A 389 7.85 -22.00 -5.58
CA ASN A 389 8.13 -22.91 -6.70
C ASN A 389 7.00 -23.90 -7.02
N ASN A 390 5.77 -23.57 -6.61
CA ASN A 390 4.56 -24.32 -6.98
C ASN A 390 3.39 -23.36 -7.24
N ARG A 391 2.20 -23.90 -7.54
CA ARG A 391 0.98 -23.14 -7.84
C ARG A 391 -0.20 -23.50 -6.91
N ALA A 392 0.05 -24.23 -5.84
CA ALA A 392 -0.97 -24.57 -4.85
C ALA A 392 -1.32 -23.34 -3.99
N HIS A 393 -2.61 -23.13 -3.72
CA HIS A 393 -3.08 -22.10 -2.79
C HIS A 393 -2.69 -22.49 -1.35
N MET A 394 -2.38 -21.51 -0.52
CA MET A 394 -1.99 -21.72 0.87
C MET A 394 -2.93 -20.98 1.80
N SER A 395 -3.59 -21.69 2.72
CA SER A 395 -4.50 -21.11 3.72
C SER A 395 -3.81 -20.77 5.04
N SER A 396 -2.50 -20.97 5.12
CA SER A 396 -1.63 -20.58 6.24
C SER A 396 -0.40 -19.86 5.70
N PRO A 397 0.22 -18.93 6.46
CA PRO A 397 1.48 -18.33 6.09
C PRO A 397 2.57 -19.38 5.80
N VAL A 398 3.23 -19.27 4.66
CA VAL A 398 4.39 -20.08 4.25
C VAL A 398 5.58 -19.15 4.07
N GLN A 399 6.72 -19.52 4.66
CA GLN A 399 7.94 -18.73 4.54
C GLN A 399 8.52 -18.84 3.12
N ILE A 400 8.83 -17.69 2.54
CA ILE A 400 9.58 -17.59 1.30
C ILE A 400 11.08 -17.67 1.64
N PRO A 401 11.86 -18.51 0.92
CA PRO A 401 13.30 -18.65 1.19
C PRO A 401 14.07 -17.32 1.10
N GLY A 402 15.06 -17.14 2.01
CA GLY A 402 15.91 -15.96 2.12
C GLY A 402 15.56 -15.12 3.34
N THR A 403 16.56 -14.37 3.84
CA THR A 403 16.44 -13.47 5.01
C THR A 403 16.92 -12.05 4.70
N ASP A 404 17.26 -11.78 3.45
CA ASP A 404 17.77 -10.51 2.91
C ASP A 404 16.65 -9.63 2.30
N TRP A 405 15.40 -9.98 2.56
CA TRP A 405 14.25 -9.18 2.20
C TRP A 405 14.14 -7.94 3.10
N ILE A 406 13.78 -6.81 2.50
CA ILE A 406 13.55 -5.58 3.28
C ILE A 406 12.41 -5.79 4.24
N THR A 407 12.64 -5.47 5.51
CA THR A 407 11.67 -5.55 6.60
C THR A 407 11.45 -4.19 7.25
N GLY A 408 10.53 -4.10 8.21
CA GLY A 408 10.30 -2.91 9.01
C GLY A 408 9.63 -1.76 8.27
N GLN A 409 9.79 -0.57 8.79
CA GLN A 409 9.24 0.65 8.21
C GLN A 409 9.75 0.85 6.77
N SER A 410 10.99 0.46 6.49
CA SER A 410 11.56 0.50 5.14
C SER A 410 10.78 -0.33 4.12
N ALA A 411 10.27 -1.51 4.52
CA ALA A 411 9.39 -2.31 3.67
C ALA A 411 8.03 -1.64 3.49
N ILE A 412 7.44 -1.13 4.59
CA ILE A 412 6.14 -0.44 4.56
C ILE A 412 6.19 0.77 3.64
N ASP A 413 7.23 1.59 3.73
CA ASP A 413 7.37 2.81 2.94
C ASP A 413 7.60 2.55 1.46
N ARG A 414 8.04 1.33 1.10
CA ARG A 414 8.42 0.95 -0.26
C ARG A 414 7.42 0.05 -0.97
N TRP A 415 6.54 -0.63 -0.23
CA TRP A 415 5.51 -1.50 -0.78
C TRP A 415 4.16 -0.79 -0.77
N LYS A 416 3.83 -0.09 -1.84
CA LYS A 416 2.48 0.39 -2.03
C LYS A 416 1.66 -0.66 -2.78
N ASN A 417 0.58 -1.09 -2.18
CA ASN A 417 -0.42 -1.88 -2.88
C ASN A 417 -1.19 -0.96 -3.80
N GLY A 418 -1.18 -1.26 -5.07
CA GLY A 418 -2.29 -0.80 -5.88
C GLY A 418 -3.56 -1.51 -5.38
N GLY A 419 -4.56 -0.77 -4.96
CA GLY A 419 -5.87 -1.31 -4.58
C GLY A 419 -6.63 -1.93 -5.75
N SER A 420 -5.94 -2.71 -6.58
CA SER A 420 -6.41 -3.24 -7.85
C SER A 420 -7.01 -4.63 -7.69
N SER A 421 -8.12 -4.86 -8.36
CA SER A 421 -8.95 -6.06 -8.28
C SER A 421 -8.29 -7.37 -8.78
N SER A 422 -7.07 -7.36 -9.27
CA SER A 422 -6.48 -8.53 -9.94
C SER A 422 -4.95 -8.51 -9.99
N VAL A 423 -4.26 -8.16 -8.88
CA VAL A 423 -2.79 -8.25 -8.83
C VAL A 423 -2.40 -9.73 -8.70
N TYR A 424 -1.88 -10.31 -9.77
CA TYR A 424 -1.40 -11.68 -9.86
C TYR A 424 0.11 -11.75 -10.12
N HIS A 425 0.82 -10.68 -9.89
CA HIS A 425 2.27 -10.60 -9.96
C HIS A 425 2.80 -9.89 -8.70
N THR A 426 4.07 -10.04 -8.44
CA THR A 426 4.71 -9.48 -7.26
C THR A 426 6.04 -8.87 -7.68
N VAL A 427 6.40 -7.74 -7.09
CA VAL A 427 7.74 -7.16 -7.15
C VAL A 427 8.19 -6.89 -5.72
N MET A 428 9.36 -7.38 -5.34
CA MET A 428 9.93 -7.25 -4.02
C MET A 428 11.33 -6.69 -4.08
N ILE A 429 11.77 -6.14 -2.96
CA ILE A 429 13.05 -5.44 -2.85
C ILE A 429 13.99 -6.25 -1.96
N LYS A 430 15.20 -6.48 -2.46
CA LYS A 430 16.36 -6.94 -1.67
C LYS A 430 17.36 -5.81 -1.51
N GLU A 431 17.99 -5.73 -0.36
CA GLU A 431 19.17 -4.88 -0.14
C GLU A 431 20.45 -5.71 -0.34
N THR A 432 21.37 -5.19 -1.14
CA THR A 432 22.65 -5.86 -1.46
C THR A 432 23.85 -4.96 -1.10
#